data_7fb5d5b86c4ea9bda82dda432ae12b1c
#
_entry.id   7fb5d5b86c4ea9bda82dda432ae12b1c
#
_cell.length_a   1.000
_cell.length_b   1.000
_cell.length_c   1.000
_cell.angle_alpha   90.00
_cell.angle_beta   90.00
_cell.angle_gamma   90.00
#
_symmetry.space_group_name_H-M   'P 1'
#
loop_
_entity.id
_entity.type
_entity.pdbx_description
1 polymer ?
#
loop_
_entity_poly.entity_id
_entity_poly.type
_entity_poly.pdbx_seq_one_letter_code
_entity_poly.pdbx_strand_id
1 'polypeptide(L)'
;VDEVGSRNLGVLLDTYHMNIEEQNIGDAIRLVGDRLMNFHTGENNRTAPGRGHLDWDEIFRALSDIHYTGRIISEPFVMQGGEVGRDIHVYRDLVENPSEKTIDAEAKYLLEFEKGMLKKYFVD
;
A
#
# COMPACT_ATOMS: atom_id res chain seq x y z
N VAL A 1 12.56 -17.14 -1.18
CA VAL A 1 11.36 -17.93 -0.89
C VAL A 1 11.54 -19.35 -1.42
N ASP A 2 11.89 -19.51 -2.68
CA ASP A 2 12.00 -20.83 -3.34
C ASP A 2 13.06 -21.74 -2.73
N GLU A 3 14.22 -21.20 -2.39
CA GLU A 3 15.30 -21.97 -1.74
C GLU A 3 14.90 -22.55 -0.39
N VAL A 4 14.03 -21.87 0.35
CA VAL A 4 13.52 -22.36 1.64
C VAL A 4 12.43 -23.40 1.45
N GLY A 5 11.66 -23.32 0.38
CA GLY A 5 10.62 -24.29 0.00
C GLY A 5 9.47 -24.43 1.00
N SER A 6 9.27 -23.47 1.89
CA SER A 6 8.21 -23.49 2.90
C SER A 6 6.98 -22.74 2.43
N ARG A 7 5.79 -23.34 2.58
CA ARG A 7 4.50 -22.65 2.33
C ARG A 7 4.17 -21.58 3.37
N ASN A 8 4.90 -21.53 4.47
CA ASN A 8 4.72 -20.52 5.52
C ASN A 8 5.62 -19.30 5.32
N LEU A 9 6.39 -19.26 4.22
CA LEU A 9 7.24 -18.15 3.85
C LEU A 9 6.78 -17.59 2.50
N GLY A 10 6.44 -16.33 2.48
CA GLY A 10 6.06 -15.60 1.27
C GLY A 10 6.66 -14.21 1.24
N VAL A 11 6.18 -13.40 0.31
CA VAL A 11 6.62 -12.04 0.06
C VAL A 11 5.60 -11.06 0.63
N LEU A 12 6.09 -10.01 1.26
CA LEU A 12 5.35 -8.78 1.52
C LEU A 12 5.84 -7.75 0.51
N LEU A 13 4.92 -7.11 -0.21
CA LEU A 13 5.19 -5.97 -1.05
C LEU A 13 4.56 -4.72 -0.45
N ASP A 14 5.25 -3.58 -0.60
CA ASP A 14 4.81 -2.28 -0.10
C ASP A 14 4.99 -1.23 -1.20
N THR A 15 3.91 -0.57 -1.60
CA THR A 15 3.90 0.33 -2.75
C THR A 15 4.79 1.55 -2.59
N TYR A 16 4.98 2.06 -1.36
CA TYR A 16 5.90 3.16 -1.11
C TYR A 16 7.35 2.74 -1.40
N HIS A 17 7.77 1.57 -0.93
CA HIS A 17 9.12 1.03 -1.20
C HIS A 17 9.27 0.63 -2.67
N MET A 18 8.30 -0.02 -3.26
CA MET A 18 8.30 -0.40 -4.68
C MET A 18 8.42 0.82 -5.61
N ASN A 19 7.84 1.97 -5.25
CA ASN A 19 7.98 3.21 -6.01
C ASN A 19 9.44 3.68 -6.14
N ILE A 20 10.31 3.28 -5.21
CA ILE A 20 11.74 3.60 -5.22
C ILE A 20 12.53 2.54 -5.99
N GLU A 21 12.21 1.26 -5.77
CA GLU A 21 13.03 0.13 -6.21
C GLU A 21 12.59 -0.47 -7.56
N GLU A 22 11.29 -0.40 -7.90
CA GLU A 22 10.74 -1.09 -9.07
C GLU A 22 10.60 -0.16 -10.28
N GLN A 23 10.93 -0.67 -11.45
CA GLN A 23 10.65 0.05 -12.71
C GLN A 23 9.16 0.10 -13.02
N ASN A 24 8.44 -0.97 -12.69
CA ASN A 24 7.00 -1.09 -12.83
C ASN A 24 6.44 -1.91 -11.69
N ILE A 25 5.58 -1.29 -10.88
CA ILE A 25 4.98 -1.93 -9.69
C ILE A 25 4.07 -3.09 -10.10
N GLY A 26 3.26 -2.94 -11.16
CA GLY A 26 2.36 -3.98 -11.62
C GLY A 26 3.12 -5.23 -12.10
N ASP A 27 4.21 -5.06 -12.83
CA ASP A 27 5.05 -6.18 -13.28
C ASP A 27 5.72 -6.90 -12.11
N ALA A 28 6.19 -6.16 -11.10
CA ALA A 28 6.76 -6.73 -9.89
C ALA A 28 5.72 -7.55 -9.10
N ILE A 29 4.48 -7.07 -8.99
CA ILE A 29 3.37 -7.82 -8.38
C ILE A 29 3.13 -9.13 -9.15
N ARG A 30 3.03 -9.08 -10.47
CA ARG A 30 2.83 -10.29 -11.31
C ARG A 30 3.99 -11.27 -11.20
N LEU A 31 5.23 -10.78 -11.10
CA LEU A 31 6.41 -11.62 -10.91
C LEU A 31 6.37 -12.41 -9.60
N VAL A 32 5.92 -11.79 -8.51
CA VAL A 32 5.77 -12.45 -7.21
C VAL A 32 4.64 -13.49 -7.24
N GLY A 33 3.52 -13.18 -7.90
CA GLY A 33 2.41 -14.10 -8.11
C GLY A 33 1.85 -14.68 -6.82
N ASP A 34 1.65 -15.98 -6.77
CA ASP A 34 1.07 -16.74 -5.65
C ASP A 34 1.91 -16.74 -4.36
N ARG A 35 3.15 -16.24 -4.42
CA ARG A 35 4.00 -16.06 -3.24
C ARG A 35 3.70 -14.79 -2.45
N LEU A 36 2.83 -13.91 -2.96
CA LEU A 36 2.43 -12.70 -2.27
C LEU A 36 1.50 -13.03 -1.10
N MET A 37 2.00 -12.86 0.13
CA MET A 37 1.24 -13.15 1.35
C MET A 37 0.65 -11.91 1.99
N ASN A 38 1.29 -10.76 1.84
CA ASN A 38 0.83 -9.50 2.40
C ASN A 38 1.14 -8.35 1.45
N PHE A 39 0.23 -7.38 1.38
CA PHE A 39 0.38 -6.22 0.52
C PHE A 39 0.13 -4.95 1.31
N HIS A 40 1.16 -4.10 1.38
CA HIS A 40 1.06 -2.80 2.03
C HIS A 40 0.86 -1.70 1.01
N THR A 41 -0.02 -0.77 1.34
CA THR A 41 -0.34 0.38 0.50
C THR A 41 0.05 1.68 1.19
N GLY A 42 0.72 2.51 0.47
CA GLY A 42 1.09 3.87 0.82
C GLY A 42 1.39 4.63 -0.45
N GLU A 43 1.11 5.91 -0.47
CA GLU A 43 1.42 6.73 -1.63
C GLU A 43 2.92 7.00 -1.72
N ASN A 44 3.40 7.43 -2.89
CA ASN A 44 4.81 7.79 -3.13
C ASN A 44 5.39 8.78 -2.09
N ASN A 45 4.55 9.55 -1.44
CA ASN A 45 4.92 10.56 -0.45
C ASN A 45 4.42 10.27 0.97
N ARG A 46 4.03 9.01 1.27
CA ARG A 46 3.47 8.57 2.57
C ARG A 46 2.06 9.09 2.88
N THR A 47 1.35 9.72 1.96
CA THR A 47 -0.07 10.02 2.13
C THR A 47 -0.94 8.78 1.93
N ALA A 48 -2.24 8.93 2.14
CA ALA A 48 -3.20 7.89 1.82
C ALA A 48 -3.18 7.57 0.30
N PRO A 49 -3.38 6.32 -0.10
CA PRO A 49 -3.53 5.91 -1.50
C PRO A 49 -4.47 6.82 -2.29
N GLY A 50 -4.07 7.17 -3.51
CA GLY A 50 -4.82 8.05 -4.40
C GLY A 50 -4.60 9.56 -4.18
N ARG A 51 -3.76 9.95 -3.24
CA ARG A 51 -3.39 11.36 -3.01
C ARG A 51 -2.03 11.77 -3.59
N GLY A 52 -1.38 10.91 -4.32
CA GLY A 52 -0.09 11.16 -4.96
C GLY A 52 -0.12 10.82 -6.45
N HIS A 53 0.90 10.11 -6.92
CA HIS A 53 1.08 9.85 -8.35
C HIS A 53 1.25 8.36 -8.71
N LEU A 54 1.06 7.44 -7.78
CA LEU A 54 1.11 6.02 -8.10
C LEU A 54 -0.05 5.61 -9.01
N ASP A 55 0.22 4.74 -9.98
CA ASP A 55 -0.81 4.17 -10.86
C ASP A 55 -1.59 3.07 -10.14
N TRP A 56 -2.58 3.49 -9.35
CA TRP A 56 -3.43 2.58 -8.57
C TRP A 56 -4.27 1.67 -9.46
N ASP A 57 -4.63 2.12 -10.66
CA ASP A 57 -5.35 1.28 -11.61
C ASP A 57 -4.49 0.10 -12.07
N GLU A 58 -3.22 0.32 -12.35
CA GLU A 58 -2.29 -0.75 -12.70
C GLU A 58 -1.98 -1.66 -11.51
N ILE A 59 -1.78 -1.10 -10.32
CA ILE A 59 -1.51 -1.86 -9.10
C ILE A 59 -2.65 -2.83 -8.79
N PHE A 60 -3.90 -2.35 -8.74
CA PHE A 60 -5.05 -3.21 -8.43
C PHE A 60 -5.39 -4.18 -9.56
N ARG A 61 -5.12 -3.82 -10.82
CA ARG A 61 -5.21 -4.76 -11.94
C ARG A 61 -4.21 -5.89 -11.77
N ALA A 62 -2.96 -5.60 -11.44
CA ALA A 62 -1.93 -6.61 -11.21
C ALA A 62 -2.26 -7.54 -10.05
N LEU A 63 -2.81 -7.01 -8.94
CA LEU A 63 -3.30 -7.84 -7.83
C LEU A 63 -4.45 -8.77 -8.27
N SER A 64 -5.36 -8.26 -9.10
CA SER A 64 -6.46 -9.07 -9.67
C SER A 64 -5.93 -10.16 -10.63
N ASP A 65 -4.95 -9.82 -11.48
CA ASP A 65 -4.33 -10.76 -12.43
C ASP A 65 -3.72 -11.98 -11.73
N ILE A 66 -3.14 -11.78 -10.54
CA ILE A 66 -2.58 -12.88 -9.74
C ILE A 66 -3.61 -13.52 -8.79
N HIS A 67 -4.87 -13.15 -8.87
CA HIS A 67 -5.94 -13.62 -7.98
C HIS A 67 -5.62 -13.44 -6.49
N TYR A 68 -5.06 -12.30 -6.13
CA TYR A 68 -4.65 -12.04 -4.74
C TYR A 68 -5.86 -12.04 -3.79
N THR A 69 -5.79 -12.87 -2.75
CA THR A 69 -6.83 -13.01 -1.71
C THR A 69 -6.31 -12.69 -0.31
N GLY A 70 -5.09 -12.17 -0.23
CA GLY A 70 -4.45 -11.80 1.04
C GLY A 70 -4.98 -10.49 1.62
N ARG A 71 -4.30 -10.00 2.64
CA ARG A 71 -4.64 -8.73 3.29
C ARG A 71 -4.01 -7.57 2.55
N ILE A 72 -4.75 -6.46 2.49
CA ILE A 72 -4.23 -5.15 2.12
C ILE A 72 -4.18 -4.33 3.42
N ILE A 73 -3.01 -3.78 3.72
CA ILE A 73 -2.75 -3.01 4.94
C ILE A 73 -2.18 -1.66 4.52
N SER A 74 -2.83 -0.58 4.94
CA SER A 74 -2.38 0.76 4.60
C SER A 74 -1.60 1.40 5.73
N GLU A 75 -0.47 2.02 5.38
CA GLU A 75 0.47 2.65 6.31
C GLU A 75 0.77 4.12 5.94
N PRO A 76 -0.22 5.02 5.94
CA PRO A 76 0.05 6.44 5.71
C PRO A 76 0.71 7.07 6.95
N PHE A 77 1.68 7.95 6.70
CA PHE A 77 2.36 8.73 7.73
C PHE A 77 2.17 10.23 7.44
N VAL A 78 0.99 10.71 7.72
CA VAL A 78 0.51 12.03 7.25
C VAL A 78 0.85 13.19 8.21
N MET A 79 1.33 12.89 9.41
CA MET A 79 1.70 13.92 10.39
C MET A 79 2.94 13.53 11.20
N GLN A 80 3.63 14.54 11.71
CA GLN A 80 4.75 14.36 12.63
C GLN A 80 4.27 13.86 13.99
N GLY A 81 5.21 13.33 14.77
CA GLY A 81 5.00 12.94 16.16
C GLY A 81 4.93 11.44 16.37
N GLY A 82 4.77 11.05 17.63
CA GLY A 82 4.83 9.66 18.06
C GLY A 82 6.22 9.04 17.94
N GLU A 83 6.38 7.84 18.47
CA GLU A 83 7.65 7.11 18.42
C GLU A 83 7.96 6.65 17.00
N VAL A 84 6.99 6.04 16.34
CA VAL A 84 7.15 5.53 14.96
C VAL A 84 7.50 6.67 14.01
N GLY A 85 6.76 7.79 14.05
CA GLY A 85 7.02 8.94 13.17
C GLY A 85 8.43 9.51 13.36
N ARG A 86 8.93 9.52 14.59
CA ARG A 86 10.31 9.93 14.89
C ARG A 86 11.34 8.94 14.34
N ASP A 87 11.10 7.64 14.51
CA ASP A 87 12.05 6.60 14.13
C ASP A 87 12.19 6.46 12.62
N ILE A 88 11.11 6.68 11.87
CA ILE A 88 11.11 6.70 10.39
C ILE A 88 11.32 8.09 9.79
N HIS A 89 11.64 9.08 10.64
CA HIS A 89 11.95 10.45 10.23
C HIS A 89 10.82 11.16 9.45
N VAL A 90 9.59 11.09 9.94
CA VAL A 90 8.51 11.94 9.42
C VAL A 90 8.80 13.38 9.79
N TYR A 91 9.22 14.18 8.83
CA TYR A 91 9.76 15.53 9.04
C TYR A 91 8.75 16.64 8.71
N ARG A 92 7.56 16.29 8.24
CA ARG A 92 6.54 17.27 7.86
C ARG A 92 5.13 16.73 8.08
N ASP A 93 4.19 17.64 8.24
CA ASP A 93 2.77 17.32 8.17
C ASP A 93 2.31 17.38 6.70
N LEU A 94 1.58 16.36 6.28
CA LEU A 94 1.03 16.20 4.91
C LEU A 94 -0.48 16.45 4.89
N VAL A 95 -1.05 16.82 6.04
CA VAL A 95 -2.44 17.17 6.23
C VAL A 95 -2.54 18.56 6.87
N GLU A 96 -3.59 19.29 6.53
CA GLU A 96 -3.91 20.55 7.20
C GLU A 96 -4.47 20.28 8.59
N ASN A 97 -4.05 21.07 9.58
CA ASN A 97 -4.49 20.97 10.97
C ASN A 97 -4.38 19.54 11.54
N PRO A 98 -3.14 19.01 11.71
CA PRO A 98 -2.91 17.67 12.22
C PRO A 98 -3.64 17.46 13.56
N SER A 99 -4.52 16.48 13.61
CA SER A 99 -5.33 16.14 14.77
C SER A 99 -5.87 14.73 14.66
N GLU A 100 -6.34 14.15 15.74
CA GLU A 100 -7.01 12.84 15.74
C GLU A 100 -8.18 12.81 14.75
N LYS A 101 -8.99 13.87 14.71
CA LYS A 101 -10.10 13.98 13.76
C LYS A 101 -9.63 13.97 12.30
N THR A 102 -8.49 14.60 12.01
CA THR A 102 -7.91 14.60 10.67
C THR A 102 -7.42 13.22 10.27
N ILE A 103 -6.78 12.50 11.20
CA ILE A 103 -6.32 11.12 10.98
C ILE A 103 -7.52 10.19 10.71
N ASP A 104 -8.60 10.31 11.48
CA ASP A 104 -9.82 9.53 11.27
C ASP A 104 -10.43 9.80 9.89
N ALA A 105 -10.40 11.06 9.45
CA ALA A 105 -10.89 11.43 8.12
C ALA A 105 -10.01 10.83 7.00
N GLU A 106 -8.69 10.84 7.17
CA GLU A 106 -7.75 10.20 6.24
C GLU A 106 -7.93 8.67 6.21
N ALA A 107 -8.11 8.03 7.34
CA ALA A 107 -8.36 6.59 7.43
C ALA A 107 -9.68 6.21 6.73
N LYS A 108 -10.72 7.02 6.89
CA LYS A 108 -11.99 6.83 6.18
C LYS A 108 -11.83 7.00 4.67
N TYR A 109 -11.15 8.06 4.23
CA TYR A 109 -10.89 8.29 2.81
C TYR A 109 -10.14 7.10 2.19
N LEU A 110 -9.07 6.66 2.84
CA LEU A 110 -8.26 5.52 2.43
C LEU A 110 -9.10 4.25 2.26
N LEU A 111 -9.91 3.93 3.27
CA LEU A 111 -10.79 2.75 3.24
C LEU A 111 -11.78 2.80 2.07
N GLU A 112 -12.39 3.95 1.81
CA GLU A 112 -13.34 4.12 0.70
C GLU A 112 -12.64 4.05 -0.66
N PHE A 113 -11.43 4.62 -0.77
CA PHE A 113 -10.61 4.52 -1.98
C PHE A 113 -10.29 3.05 -2.31
N GLU A 114 -9.74 2.31 -1.36
CA GLU A 114 -9.37 0.89 -1.56
C GLU A 114 -10.58 0.01 -1.87
N LYS A 115 -11.70 0.21 -1.17
CA LYS A 115 -12.96 -0.49 -1.49
C LYS A 115 -13.42 -0.20 -2.92
N GLY A 116 -13.27 1.05 -3.38
CA GLY A 116 -13.57 1.44 -4.75
C GLY A 116 -12.72 0.69 -5.77
N MET A 117 -11.42 0.59 -5.50
CA MET A 117 -10.48 -0.13 -6.36
C MET A 117 -10.75 -1.64 -6.35
N LEU A 118 -11.01 -2.24 -5.19
CA LEU A 118 -11.40 -3.64 -5.09
C LEU A 118 -12.68 -3.93 -5.88
N LYS A 119 -13.71 -3.09 -5.73
CA LYS A 119 -14.94 -3.24 -6.51
C LYS A 119 -14.74 -3.11 -8.02
N LYS A 120 -13.74 -2.33 -8.46
CA LYS A 120 -13.44 -2.11 -9.87
C LYS A 120 -12.72 -3.29 -10.52
N TYR A 121 -11.80 -3.93 -9.80
CA TYR A 121 -10.89 -4.92 -10.35
C TYR A 121 -11.13 -6.37 -9.89
N PHE A 122 -11.77 -6.57 -8.73
CA PHE A 122 -12.12 -7.89 -8.20
C PHE A 122 -13.63 -8.12 -8.35
N VAL A 123 -14.07 -8.24 -9.58
CA VAL A 123 -15.47 -8.57 -9.89
C VAL A 123 -15.56 -10.08 -10.00
N ASP A 124 -16.49 -10.69 -9.24
CA ASP A 124 -16.87 -12.10 -9.39
C ASP A 124 -17.60 -12.32 -10.73
#